data_f8f3720b174ffb167d79a00859db17bc
#
_entry.id   f8f3720b174ffb167d79a00859db17bc
#
_cell.length_a   1.000
_cell.length_b   1.000
_cell.length_c   1.000
_cell.angle_alpha   90.00
_cell.angle_beta   90.00
_cell.angle_gamma   90.00
#
_symmetry.space_group_name_H-M   'P 1'
#
loop_
_entity.id
_entity.type
_entity.pdbx_description
1 polymer ?
#
loop_
_entity_poly.entity_id
_entity_poly.type
_entity_poly.pdbx_seq_one_letter_code
_entity_poly.pdbx_strand_id
1 'polypeptide(L)'
;MNKNILFLTTLLLTFLTVTKTIAQSEADQLRKSEIDKSYWAEISRTVKEGDFEGYKATCHENAVLVTTSGKNKQSYPMTKALAGWKQGFLNTKQGKQLDNVQFRFSQRIGDETTAHETGIFYFTSHDGTGKLISEGYTHLEALLVKRDGKWLCLMEYQKAKASKEDWEALK
;
A
#
# COMPACT_ATOMS: atom_id res chain seq x y z
N MET A 1 -7.17 -55.42 5.20
CA MET A 1 -6.64 -54.07 5.32
C MET A 1 -6.99 -53.57 6.73
N ASN A 2 -5.97 -53.44 7.58
CA ASN A 2 -6.17 -53.20 9.01
C ASN A 2 -6.79 -51.83 9.25
N LYS A 3 -7.97 -51.79 9.91
CA LYS A 3 -8.69 -50.56 10.26
C LYS A 3 -7.80 -49.54 11.04
N ASN A 4 -6.83 -50.05 11.79
CA ASN A 4 -5.90 -49.22 12.59
C ASN A 4 -4.87 -48.45 11.71
N ILE A 5 -4.50 -49.02 10.54
CA ILE A 5 -3.57 -48.35 9.59
C ILE A 5 -4.31 -47.21 8.88
N LEU A 6 -5.58 -47.39 8.56
CA LEU A 6 -6.39 -46.36 7.93
C LEU A 6 -6.61 -45.16 8.87
N PHE A 7 -6.82 -45.42 10.17
CA PHE A 7 -7.02 -44.38 11.19
C PHE A 7 -5.74 -43.55 11.43
N LEU A 8 -4.58 -44.24 11.42
CA LEU A 8 -3.28 -43.56 11.64
C LEU A 8 -2.88 -42.69 10.45
N THR A 9 -3.17 -43.12 9.21
CA THR A 9 -2.90 -42.35 8.00
C THR A 9 -3.81 -41.14 7.90
N THR A 10 -5.08 -41.24 8.29
CA THR A 10 -6.02 -40.10 8.29
C THR A 10 -5.62 -39.06 9.33
N LEU A 11 -5.19 -39.47 10.53
CA LEU A 11 -4.73 -38.58 11.59
C LEU A 11 -3.43 -37.85 11.19
N LEU A 12 -2.50 -38.51 10.54
CA LEU A 12 -1.24 -37.93 10.07
C LEU A 12 -1.47 -36.87 8.96
N LEU A 13 -2.41 -37.12 8.02
CA LEU A 13 -2.76 -36.18 6.96
C LEU A 13 -3.41 -34.91 7.54
N THR A 14 -4.29 -35.05 8.53
CA THR A 14 -4.94 -33.87 9.16
C THR A 14 -3.95 -33.01 9.93
N PHE A 15 -2.95 -33.60 10.57
CA PHE A 15 -1.90 -32.86 11.29
C PHE A 15 -1.00 -32.03 10.33
N LEU A 16 -0.66 -32.60 9.16
CA LEU A 16 0.14 -31.93 8.13
C LEU A 16 -0.60 -30.74 7.46
N THR A 17 -1.91 -30.80 7.34
CA THR A 17 -2.70 -29.70 6.77
C THR A 17 -2.84 -28.54 7.73
N VAL A 18 -3.03 -28.78 9.03
CA VAL A 18 -3.15 -27.76 10.06
C VAL A 18 -1.83 -26.98 10.23
N THR A 19 -0.69 -27.65 10.25
CA THR A 19 0.62 -26.99 10.37
C THR A 19 0.94 -26.09 9.17
N LYS A 20 0.61 -26.49 7.94
CA LYS A 20 0.78 -25.65 6.74
C LYS A 20 -0.10 -24.39 6.78
N THR A 21 -1.33 -24.50 7.25
CA THR A 21 -2.26 -23.35 7.34
C THR A 21 -1.78 -22.33 8.38
N ILE A 22 -1.26 -22.77 9.52
CA ILE A 22 -0.72 -21.89 10.57
C ILE A 22 0.52 -21.15 10.05
N ALA A 23 1.48 -21.89 9.45
CA ALA A 23 2.71 -21.29 8.92
C ALA A 23 2.41 -20.26 7.80
N GLN A 24 1.44 -20.54 6.92
CA GLN A 24 1.01 -19.60 5.89
C GLN A 24 0.38 -18.33 6.48
N SER A 25 -0.41 -18.45 7.56
CA SER A 25 -1.01 -17.33 8.27
C SER A 25 0.05 -16.46 8.94
N GLU A 26 1.07 -17.05 9.57
CA GLU A 26 2.17 -16.33 10.19
C GLU A 26 3.02 -15.58 9.15
N ALA A 27 3.38 -16.22 8.05
CA ALA A 27 4.12 -15.61 6.94
C ALA A 27 3.34 -14.41 6.34
N ASP A 28 2.03 -14.53 6.18
CA ASP A 28 1.16 -13.46 5.69
C ASP A 28 1.13 -12.27 6.66
N GLN A 29 1.05 -12.51 7.97
CA GLN A 29 1.08 -11.46 9.00
C GLN A 29 2.44 -10.76 9.05
N LEU A 30 3.53 -11.52 8.97
CA LEU A 30 4.89 -10.97 8.94
C LEU A 30 5.09 -10.06 7.72
N ARG A 31 4.69 -10.51 6.53
CA ARG A 31 4.73 -9.71 5.30
C ARG A 31 3.96 -8.41 5.46
N LYS A 32 2.70 -8.46 5.92
CA LYS A 32 1.85 -7.28 6.13
C LYS A 32 2.50 -6.31 7.10
N SER A 33 3.01 -6.80 8.22
CA SER A 33 3.69 -5.97 9.23
C SER A 33 4.96 -5.33 8.67
N GLU A 34 5.72 -6.03 7.84
CA GLU A 34 6.91 -5.50 7.18
C GLU A 34 6.54 -4.39 6.20
N ILE A 35 5.55 -4.62 5.34
CA ILE A 35 5.06 -3.62 4.37
C ILE A 35 4.52 -2.38 5.10
N ASP A 36 3.75 -2.56 6.16
CA ASP A 36 3.20 -1.44 6.94
C ASP A 36 4.30 -0.55 7.52
N LYS A 37 5.36 -1.15 8.08
CA LYS A 37 6.46 -0.43 8.71
C LYS A 37 7.43 0.20 7.72
N SER A 38 7.77 -0.52 6.64
CA SER A 38 8.85 -0.12 5.74
C SER A 38 8.38 0.60 4.48
N TYR A 39 7.10 0.47 4.12
CA TYR A 39 6.54 1.09 2.92
C TYR A 39 5.41 2.09 3.26
N TRP A 40 4.29 1.67 3.83
CA TRP A 40 3.14 2.57 4.05
C TRP A 40 3.41 3.66 5.09
N ALA A 41 4.11 3.32 6.17
CA ALA A 41 4.53 4.32 7.16
C ALA A 41 5.53 5.32 6.55
N GLU A 42 6.42 4.85 5.68
CA GLU A 42 7.40 5.71 4.97
C GLU A 42 6.72 6.64 3.98
N ILE A 43 5.74 6.16 3.20
CA ILE A 43 4.91 7.03 2.34
C ILE A 43 4.24 8.14 3.18
N SER A 44 3.59 7.77 4.28
CA SER A 44 2.91 8.75 5.14
C SER A 44 3.89 9.77 5.76
N ARG A 45 5.06 9.31 6.21
CA ARG A 45 6.12 10.17 6.74
C ARG A 45 6.62 11.15 5.69
N THR A 46 6.98 10.65 4.51
CA THR A 46 7.58 11.47 3.45
C THR A 46 6.62 12.55 2.94
N VAL A 47 5.34 12.22 2.80
CA VAL A 47 4.30 13.20 2.45
C VAL A 47 4.19 14.28 3.53
N LYS A 48 4.11 13.87 4.80
CA LYS A 48 3.96 14.78 5.93
C LYS A 48 5.17 15.71 6.12
N GLU A 49 6.38 15.22 5.84
CA GLU A 49 7.63 15.97 6.02
C GLU A 49 8.08 16.72 4.76
N GLY A 50 7.40 16.51 3.63
CA GLY A 50 7.84 17.06 2.34
C GLY A 50 9.16 16.46 1.85
N ASP A 51 9.43 15.19 2.23
CA ASP A 51 10.63 14.45 1.84
C ASP A 51 10.47 13.80 0.47
N PHE A 52 10.67 14.60 -0.56
CA PHE A 52 10.52 14.15 -1.96
C PHE A 52 11.46 12.99 -2.33
N GLU A 53 12.73 13.05 -1.90
CA GLU A 53 13.69 11.99 -2.26
C GLU A 53 13.38 10.69 -1.50
N GLY A 54 12.94 10.76 -0.25
CA GLY A 54 12.43 9.63 0.51
C GLY A 54 11.22 8.99 -0.17
N TYR A 55 10.23 9.79 -0.59
CA TYR A 55 9.07 9.27 -1.35
C TYR A 55 9.50 8.60 -2.65
N LYS A 56 10.35 9.25 -3.44
CA LYS A 56 10.89 8.68 -4.68
C LYS A 56 11.61 7.35 -4.45
N ALA A 57 12.31 7.21 -3.33
CA ALA A 57 13.04 5.98 -2.98
C ALA A 57 12.13 4.79 -2.62
N THR A 58 10.82 5.02 -2.41
CA THR A 58 9.83 3.95 -2.25
C THR A 58 9.31 3.40 -3.58
N CYS A 59 9.67 4.03 -4.71
CA CYS A 59 9.22 3.63 -6.04
C CYS A 59 10.30 2.78 -6.73
N HIS A 60 9.89 1.69 -7.36
CA HIS A 60 10.76 0.95 -8.27
C HIS A 60 11.09 1.81 -9.49
N GLU A 61 12.26 1.66 -10.10
CA GLU A 61 12.70 2.44 -11.26
C GLU A 61 11.73 2.35 -12.46
N ASN A 62 11.11 1.19 -12.65
CA ASN A 62 10.13 0.91 -13.69
C ASN A 62 8.67 1.08 -13.21
N ALA A 63 8.46 1.79 -12.10
CA ALA A 63 7.13 1.97 -11.56
C ALA A 63 6.22 2.77 -12.51
N VAL A 64 4.93 2.42 -12.50
CA VAL A 64 3.90 3.10 -13.26
C VAL A 64 2.79 3.64 -12.35
N LEU A 65 2.25 4.79 -12.71
CA LEU A 65 1.00 5.30 -12.16
C LEU A 65 -0.12 5.09 -13.18
N VAL A 66 -1.20 4.47 -12.72
CA VAL A 66 -2.46 4.37 -13.46
C VAL A 66 -3.49 5.25 -12.74
N THR A 67 -4.19 6.11 -13.46
CA THR A 67 -5.27 6.91 -12.88
C THR A 67 -6.52 6.87 -13.75
N THR A 68 -7.66 6.59 -13.12
CA THR A 68 -8.98 6.63 -13.75
C THR A 68 -9.96 7.46 -12.94
N SER A 69 -9.50 8.16 -11.90
CA SER A 69 -10.29 8.97 -10.98
C SER A 69 -10.72 10.34 -11.55
N GLY A 70 -10.41 10.64 -12.79
CA GLY A 70 -10.76 11.91 -13.44
C GLY A 70 -11.36 11.74 -14.83
N LYS A 71 -11.46 12.83 -15.56
CA LYS A 71 -11.92 12.81 -16.96
C LYS A 71 -10.93 12.09 -17.89
N ASN A 72 -9.64 12.14 -17.58
CA ASN A 72 -8.56 11.57 -18.38
C ASN A 72 -8.04 10.30 -17.71
N LYS A 73 -8.40 9.16 -18.28
CA LYS A 73 -7.83 7.86 -17.90
C LYS A 73 -6.44 7.73 -18.49
N GLN A 74 -5.43 7.52 -17.65
CA GLN A 74 -4.03 7.51 -18.08
C GLN A 74 -3.23 6.44 -17.37
N SER A 75 -2.20 5.93 -18.06
CA SER A 75 -1.11 5.17 -17.47
C SER A 75 0.21 5.76 -17.98
N TYR A 76 1.13 6.02 -17.07
CA TYR A 76 2.42 6.62 -17.41
C TYR A 76 3.49 6.28 -16.35
N PRO A 77 4.80 6.41 -16.70
CA PRO A 77 5.87 6.17 -15.76
C PRO A 77 5.71 7.00 -14.47
N MET A 78 5.99 6.40 -13.33
CA MET A 78 5.94 7.06 -12.01
C MET A 78 6.85 8.30 -11.96
N THR A 79 7.94 8.31 -12.70
CA THR A 79 8.84 9.48 -12.81
C THR A 79 8.13 10.74 -13.30
N LYS A 80 7.14 10.60 -14.19
CA LYS A 80 6.31 11.72 -14.65
C LYS A 80 5.38 12.22 -13.55
N ALA A 81 4.78 11.32 -12.77
CA ALA A 81 3.97 11.68 -11.61
C ALA A 81 4.80 12.43 -10.56
N LEU A 82 5.96 11.89 -10.22
CA LEU A 82 6.90 12.48 -9.27
C LEU A 82 7.32 13.90 -9.68
N ALA A 83 7.59 14.13 -10.97
CA ALA A 83 7.91 15.46 -11.48
C ALA A 83 6.77 16.46 -11.24
N GLY A 84 5.50 16.02 -11.40
CA GLY A 84 4.32 16.83 -11.11
C GLY A 84 4.10 17.10 -9.62
N TRP A 85 4.44 16.16 -8.75
CA TRP A 85 4.22 16.28 -7.30
C TRP A 85 5.35 17.03 -6.57
N LYS A 86 6.52 17.13 -7.16
CA LYS A 86 7.73 17.69 -6.54
C LYS A 86 7.50 19.05 -5.87
N GLN A 87 6.74 19.95 -6.51
CA GLN A 87 6.48 21.29 -5.94
C GLN A 87 5.64 21.20 -4.66
N GLY A 88 4.67 20.28 -4.57
CA GLY A 88 3.90 20.03 -3.34
C GLY A 88 4.82 19.62 -2.19
N PHE A 89 5.71 18.65 -2.39
CA PHE A 89 6.70 18.23 -1.39
C PHE A 89 7.59 19.41 -0.95
N LEU A 90 8.05 20.24 -1.88
CA LEU A 90 8.84 21.43 -1.55
C LEU A 90 8.06 22.44 -0.71
N ASN A 91 6.78 22.67 -1.02
CA ASN A 91 5.91 23.55 -0.25
C ASN A 91 5.71 23.02 1.17
N THR A 92 5.49 21.72 1.32
CA THR A 92 5.35 21.06 2.63
C THR A 92 6.64 21.16 3.42
N LYS A 93 7.80 20.89 2.82
CA LYS A 93 9.11 21.03 3.47
C LYS A 93 9.40 22.45 3.94
N GLN A 94 8.86 23.45 3.26
CA GLN A 94 9.00 24.87 3.60
C GLN A 94 7.94 25.38 4.59
N GLY A 95 7.02 24.51 5.05
CA GLY A 95 5.92 24.90 5.94
C GLY A 95 4.83 25.77 5.27
N LYS A 96 4.85 25.90 3.95
CA LYS A 96 3.83 26.62 3.18
C LYS A 96 2.55 25.78 3.00
N GLN A 97 2.67 24.49 3.16
CA GLN A 97 1.61 23.50 3.01
C GLN A 97 1.80 22.39 4.04
N LEU A 98 0.71 21.82 4.52
CA LEU A 98 0.71 20.72 5.48
C LEU A 98 -0.07 19.58 4.84
N ASP A 99 0.64 18.58 4.32
CA ASP A 99 0.06 17.44 3.65
C ASP A 99 0.06 16.20 4.56
N ASN A 100 -0.95 15.37 4.42
CA ASN A 100 -1.04 14.11 5.13
C ASN A 100 -1.72 13.05 4.27
N VAL A 101 -1.27 11.81 4.36
CA VAL A 101 -1.91 10.67 3.73
C VAL A 101 -2.01 9.50 4.71
N GLN A 102 -3.14 8.81 4.67
CA GLN A 102 -3.44 7.61 5.46
C GLN A 102 -3.99 6.53 4.54
N PHE A 103 -3.82 5.26 4.94
CA PHE A 103 -4.23 4.10 4.15
C PHE A 103 -5.08 3.15 4.99
N ARG A 104 -6.11 2.56 4.37
CA ARG A 104 -6.88 1.42 4.89
C ARG A 104 -7.06 0.39 3.79
N PHE A 105 -6.96 -0.89 4.14
CA PHE A 105 -6.91 -1.97 3.16
C PHE A 105 -8.14 -2.86 3.26
N SER A 106 -8.73 -3.18 2.10
CA SER A 106 -9.81 -4.16 1.97
C SER A 106 -9.27 -5.55 1.64
N GLN A 107 -8.12 -5.61 0.92
CA GLN A 107 -7.48 -6.87 0.55
C GLN A 107 -5.97 -6.70 0.48
N ARG A 108 -5.26 -7.71 1.00
CA ARG A 108 -3.79 -7.73 1.01
C ARG A 108 -3.32 -9.16 0.72
N ILE A 109 -2.87 -9.40 -0.50
CA ILE A 109 -2.42 -10.72 -0.98
C ILE A 109 -0.98 -10.63 -1.47
N GLY A 110 -0.25 -11.74 -1.40
CA GLY A 110 1.13 -11.81 -1.88
C GLY A 110 1.94 -12.90 -1.21
N ASP A 111 3.24 -12.88 -1.48
CA ASP A 111 4.25 -13.77 -0.93
C ASP A 111 5.43 -12.98 -0.33
N GLU A 112 6.58 -13.61 -0.16
CA GLU A 112 7.77 -13.01 0.43
C GLU A 112 8.40 -11.90 -0.45
N THR A 113 8.03 -11.84 -1.74
CA THR A 113 8.69 -11.01 -2.76
C THR A 113 7.76 -10.06 -3.48
N THR A 114 6.46 -10.36 -3.48
CA THR A 114 5.43 -9.58 -4.16
C THR A 114 4.19 -9.39 -3.29
N ALA A 115 3.54 -8.23 -3.41
CA ALA A 115 2.28 -7.99 -2.73
C ALA A 115 1.36 -7.14 -3.61
N HIS A 116 0.06 -7.50 -3.63
CA HIS A 116 -1.00 -6.71 -4.20
C HIS A 116 -1.91 -6.22 -3.07
N GLU A 117 -1.97 -4.91 -2.90
CA GLU A 117 -2.69 -4.24 -1.83
C GLU A 117 -3.85 -3.45 -2.42
N THR A 118 -5.07 -3.71 -1.97
CA THR A 118 -6.27 -2.98 -2.39
C THR A 118 -6.87 -2.26 -1.20
N GLY A 119 -7.26 -1.00 -1.38
CA GLY A 119 -7.80 -0.21 -0.29
C GLY A 119 -8.22 1.18 -0.72
N ILE A 120 -8.17 2.08 0.23
CA ILE A 120 -8.45 3.51 0.06
C ILE A 120 -7.32 4.29 0.71
N PHE A 121 -6.86 5.36 0.07
CA PHE A 121 -6.10 6.39 0.75
C PHE A 121 -6.97 7.62 1.00
N TYR A 122 -6.73 8.25 2.15
CA TYR A 122 -7.28 9.54 2.52
C TYR A 122 -6.15 10.57 2.52
N PHE A 123 -6.27 11.57 1.66
CA PHE A 123 -5.30 12.66 1.55
C PHE A 123 -5.92 13.95 2.04
N THR A 124 -5.16 14.74 2.81
CA THR A 124 -5.50 16.10 3.20
C THR A 124 -4.34 17.03 2.93
N SER A 125 -4.67 18.25 2.53
CA SER A 125 -3.74 19.35 2.35
C SER A 125 -4.29 20.62 2.99
N HIS A 126 -3.47 21.28 3.79
CA HIS A 126 -3.77 22.56 4.43
C HIS A 126 -2.72 23.58 4.03
N ASP A 127 -3.04 24.88 4.08
CA ASP A 127 -2.03 25.92 3.94
C ASP A 127 -1.17 26.03 5.22
N GLY A 128 -0.14 26.86 5.19
CA GLY A 128 0.76 27.07 6.33
C GLY A 128 0.09 27.66 7.59
N THR A 129 -1.17 28.11 7.49
CA THR A 129 -1.97 28.58 8.64
C THR A 129 -2.88 27.50 9.21
N GLY A 130 -2.94 26.34 8.57
CA GLY A 130 -3.78 25.20 8.95
C GLY A 130 -5.18 25.23 8.31
N LYS A 131 -5.46 26.13 7.37
CA LYS A 131 -6.73 26.14 6.63
C LYS A 131 -6.73 25.04 5.56
N LEU A 132 -7.81 24.26 5.51
CA LEU A 132 -7.99 23.19 4.53
C LEU A 132 -7.96 23.73 3.09
N ILE A 133 -7.07 23.18 2.26
CA ILE A 133 -6.97 23.45 0.82
C ILE A 133 -7.73 22.38 0.05
N SER A 134 -7.48 21.10 0.39
CA SER A 134 -8.15 19.98 -0.25
C SER A 134 -8.17 18.75 0.65
N GLU A 135 -9.19 17.93 0.46
CA GLU A 135 -9.26 16.58 1.04
C GLU A 135 -9.92 15.62 0.07
N GLY A 136 -9.64 14.35 0.22
CA GLY A 136 -10.29 13.34 -0.61
C GLY A 136 -9.91 11.92 -0.27
N TYR A 137 -10.85 11.03 -0.58
CA TYR A 137 -10.69 9.58 -0.49
C TYR A 137 -10.58 9.02 -1.91
N THR A 138 -9.65 8.09 -2.12
CA THR A 138 -9.45 7.49 -3.44
C THR A 138 -9.23 5.99 -3.29
N HIS A 139 -9.99 5.20 -4.06
CA HIS A 139 -9.76 3.76 -4.18
C HIS A 139 -8.40 3.50 -4.81
N LEU A 140 -7.60 2.67 -4.16
CA LEU A 140 -6.22 2.38 -4.48
C LEU A 140 -6.02 0.89 -4.74
N GLU A 141 -5.21 0.58 -5.75
CA GLU A 141 -4.47 -0.69 -5.84
C GLU A 141 -2.98 -0.39 -5.94
N ALA A 142 -2.17 -1.14 -5.23
CA ALA A 142 -0.72 -1.06 -5.32
C ALA A 142 -0.13 -2.45 -5.54
N LEU A 143 0.75 -2.57 -6.53
CA LEU A 143 1.60 -3.74 -6.71
C LEU A 143 2.98 -3.40 -6.16
N LEU A 144 3.40 -4.14 -5.14
CA LEU A 144 4.69 -3.99 -4.50
C LEU A 144 5.59 -5.16 -4.84
N VAL A 145 6.88 -4.88 -4.97
CA VAL A 145 7.92 -5.89 -5.15
C VAL A 145 9.03 -5.69 -4.13
N LYS A 146 9.60 -6.77 -3.63
CA LYS A 146 10.73 -6.70 -2.70
C LYS A 146 12.03 -6.81 -3.48
N ARG A 147 12.91 -5.80 -3.36
CA ARG A 147 14.24 -5.74 -3.96
C ARG A 147 15.26 -5.32 -2.91
N ASP A 148 16.32 -6.09 -2.78
CA ASP A 148 17.40 -5.82 -1.81
C ASP A 148 16.88 -5.59 -0.38
N GLY A 149 15.89 -6.41 0.02
CA GLY A 149 15.25 -6.34 1.33
C GLY A 149 14.25 -5.19 1.52
N LYS A 150 13.97 -4.38 0.49
CA LYS A 150 13.04 -3.25 0.55
C LYS A 150 11.81 -3.50 -0.30
N TRP A 151 10.66 -3.14 0.23
CA TRP A 151 9.40 -3.09 -0.52
C TRP A 151 9.32 -1.80 -1.33
N LEU A 152 9.11 -1.94 -2.64
CA LEU A 152 9.04 -0.84 -3.60
C LEU A 152 7.74 -0.93 -4.40
N CYS A 153 7.10 0.21 -4.66
CA CYS A 153 5.96 0.28 -5.55
C CYS A 153 6.38 0.01 -6.99
N LEU A 154 5.76 -0.99 -7.63
CA LEU A 154 5.88 -1.24 -9.06
C LEU A 154 4.70 -0.66 -9.85
N MET A 155 3.53 -0.64 -9.26
CA MET A 155 2.35 0.00 -9.83
C MET A 155 1.51 0.63 -8.70
N GLU A 156 1.10 1.87 -8.92
CA GLU A 156 0.02 2.50 -8.17
C GLU A 156 -1.16 2.75 -9.12
N TYR A 157 -2.36 2.30 -8.73
CA TYR A 157 -3.58 2.51 -9.47
C TYR A 157 -4.59 3.28 -8.64
N GLN A 158 -4.77 4.55 -8.98
CA GLN A 158 -5.79 5.44 -8.42
C GLN A 158 -7.07 5.30 -9.24
N LYS A 159 -8.05 4.51 -8.74
CA LYS A 159 -9.20 4.04 -9.52
C LYS A 159 -10.31 5.07 -9.65
N ALA A 160 -10.90 5.47 -8.53
CA ALA A 160 -12.06 6.35 -8.44
C ALA A 160 -12.08 7.06 -7.10
N LYS A 161 -12.86 8.13 -6.99
CA LYS A 161 -13.16 8.71 -5.68
C LYS A 161 -13.91 7.69 -4.84
N ALA A 162 -13.52 7.59 -3.57
CA ALA A 162 -14.24 6.86 -2.54
C ALA A 162 -15.06 7.84 -1.69
N SER A 163 -16.04 7.34 -0.99
CA SER A 163 -16.78 8.10 0.01
C SER A 163 -16.12 8.00 1.39
N LYS A 164 -16.53 8.85 2.32
CA LYS A 164 -16.14 8.73 3.72
C LYS A 164 -16.67 7.44 4.35
N GLU A 165 -17.86 7.02 3.96
CA GLU A 165 -18.50 5.78 4.39
C GLU A 165 -17.68 4.56 3.93
N ASP A 166 -17.21 4.55 2.67
CA ASP A 166 -16.30 3.50 2.17
C ASP A 166 -15.02 3.41 3.00
N TRP A 167 -14.44 4.56 3.34
CA TRP A 167 -13.26 4.65 4.19
C TRP A 167 -13.52 4.13 5.61
N GLU A 168 -14.64 4.50 6.22
CA GLU A 168 -14.99 4.09 7.58
C GLU A 168 -15.35 2.60 7.66
N ALA A 169 -15.80 1.99 6.57
CA ALA A 169 -16.04 0.55 6.48
C ALA A 169 -14.75 -0.28 6.50
N LEU A 170 -13.60 0.31 6.15
CA LEU A 170 -12.29 -0.31 6.22
C LEU A 170 -11.65 0.01 7.58
N LYS A 171 -11.67 -0.96 8.49
CA LYS A 171 -11.11 -0.82 9.85
C LYS A 171 -9.68 -1.33 9.92
#